data_bdc302e71985fe0e0f231c8699678c22
#
_entry.id   bdc302e71985fe0e0f231c8699678c22
#
_cell.length_a   1.000
_cell.length_b   1.000
_cell.length_c   1.000
_cell.angle_alpha   90.00
_cell.angle_beta   90.00
_cell.angle_gamma   90.00
#
_symmetry.space_group_name_H-M   'P 1'
#
loop_
_entity.id
_entity.type
_entity.pdbx_description
1 polymer ?
#
loop_
_entity_poly.entity_id
_entity_poly.type
_entity_poly.pdbx_seq_one_letter_code
_entity_poly.pdbx_strand_id
1 'polypeptide(L)'
;NIAKGNFRFANSLYLDAVLSAVEKMHENTFEEIIAKYVEMNVAHPFMEGNGRSTRIWLDMILKKRLGKVTDWAKIDKVQYLQAMERSTVNDLELRFLIQPNLTDKVNDREVIFKGIEQSYYYEGYEK
;
A
#
# COMPACT_ATOMS: atom_id res chain seq x y z
N ASN A 1 0.37 3.94 32.31
CA ASN A 1 1.84 4.10 32.29
C ASN A 1 2.20 5.41 31.61
N ILE A 2 2.79 6.31 32.36
CA ILE A 2 3.11 7.68 31.91
C ILE A 2 4.11 7.66 30.74
N ALA A 3 5.16 6.86 30.83
CA ALA A 3 6.17 6.75 29.77
C ALA A 3 5.56 6.24 28.45
N LYS A 4 4.66 5.27 28.55
CA LYS A 4 3.95 4.72 27.40
C LYS A 4 3.01 5.76 26.78
N GLY A 5 2.32 6.54 27.62
CA GLY A 5 1.44 7.61 27.19
C GLY A 5 2.21 8.71 26.47
N ASN A 6 3.35 9.14 27.02
CA ASN A 6 4.21 10.15 26.40
C ASN A 6 4.78 9.66 25.07
N PHE A 7 5.18 8.40 25.01
CA PHE A 7 5.69 7.79 23.76
C PHE A 7 4.60 7.79 22.68
N ARG A 8 3.38 7.41 23.03
CA ARG A 8 2.26 7.41 22.08
C ARG A 8 1.95 8.81 21.56
N PHE A 9 1.99 9.81 22.43
CA PHE A 9 1.75 11.19 22.03
C PHE A 9 2.82 11.68 21.05
N ALA A 10 4.08 11.46 21.37
CA ALA A 10 5.20 11.86 20.50
C ALA A 10 5.14 11.12 19.16
N ASN A 11 4.80 9.82 19.19
CA ASN A 11 4.68 9.01 17.98
C ASN A 11 3.52 9.50 17.11
N SER A 12 2.41 9.92 17.72
CA SER A 12 1.27 10.47 16.98
C SER A 12 1.63 11.78 16.26
N LEU A 13 2.35 12.68 16.93
CA LEU A 13 2.83 13.92 16.30
C LEU A 13 3.78 13.65 15.15
N TYR A 14 4.70 12.71 15.33
CA TYR A 14 5.62 12.28 14.28
C TYR A 14 4.86 11.70 13.10
N LEU A 15 3.87 10.86 13.37
CA LEU A 15 3.05 10.23 12.34
C LEU A 15 2.29 11.28 11.52
N ASP A 16 1.69 12.27 12.18
CA ASP A 16 0.98 13.35 11.48
C ASP A 16 1.91 14.10 10.52
N ALA A 17 3.14 14.38 10.96
CA ALA A 17 4.13 15.05 10.12
C ALA A 17 4.52 14.20 8.92
N VAL A 18 4.72 12.89 9.12
CA VAL A 18 5.07 11.95 8.06
C VAL A 18 3.92 11.81 7.06
N LEU A 19 2.69 11.67 7.54
CA LEU A 19 1.51 11.56 6.66
C LEU A 19 1.33 12.82 5.81
N SER A 20 1.53 13.99 6.41
CA SER A 20 1.47 15.24 5.67
C SER A 20 2.54 15.31 4.57
N ALA A 21 3.75 14.85 4.87
CA ALA A 21 4.83 14.80 3.89
C ALA A 21 4.52 13.82 2.76
N VAL A 22 3.98 12.64 3.09
CA VAL A 22 3.58 11.65 2.08
C VAL A 22 2.50 12.20 1.16
N GLU A 23 1.50 12.88 1.69
CA GLU A 23 0.42 13.45 0.88
C GLU A 23 0.92 14.45 -0.15
N LYS A 24 2.02 15.13 0.14
CA LYS A 24 2.63 16.11 -0.75
C LYS A 24 3.54 15.49 -1.80
N MET A 25 3.86 14.22 -1.71
CA MET A 25 4.70 13.54 -2.70
C MET A 25 3.99 13.51 -4.07
N HIS A 26 4.79 13.62 -5.13
CA HIS A 26 4.26 13.56 -6.49
C HIS A 26 3.68 12.18 -6.80
N GLU A 27 2.63 12.16 -7.62
CA GLU A 27 1.92 10.94 -8.01
C GLU A 27 1.51 10.97 -9.50
N ASN A 28 2.38 11.53 -10.34
CA ASN A 28 2.07 11.71 -11.77
C ASN A 28 2.50 10.52 -12.63
N THR A 29 3.45 9.73 -12.17
CA THR A 29 3.92 8.53 -12.87
C THR A 29 3.75 7.31 -11.99
N PHE A 30 3.77 6.12 -12.62
CA PHE A 30 3.69 4.86 -11.87
C PHE A 30 4.80 4.78 -10.82
N GLU A 31 6.02 5.14 -11.18
CA GLU A 31 7.19 5.08 -10.29
C GLU A 31 7.01 6.00 -9.09
N GLU A 32 6.48 7.19 -9.30
CA GLU A 32 6.18 8.13 -8.22
C GLU A 32 5.09 7.61 -7.30
N ILE A 33 4.06 7.00 -7.88
CA ILE A 33 2.95 6.41 -7.12
C ILE A 33 3.46 5.27 -6.23
N ILE A 34 4.33 4.40 -6.76
CA ILE A 34 4.90 3.30 -5.98
C ILE A 34 5.79 3.84 -4.86
N ALA A 35 6.62 4.85 -5.13
CA ALA A 35 7.44 5.47 -4.09
C ALA A 35 6.57 6.04 -2.96
N LYS A 36 5.47 6.69 -3.32
CA LYS A 36 4.50 7.23 -2.36
C LYS A 36 3.84 6.12 -1.54
N TYR A 37 3.50 5.01 -2.19
CA TYR A 37 2.91 3.83 -1.53
C TYR A 37 3.88 3.24 -0.50
N VAL A 38 5.16 3.12 -0.86
CA VAL A 38 6.19 2.60 0.06
C VAL A 38 6.29 3.49 1.30
N GLU A 39 6.33 4.80 1.12
CA GLU A 39 6.42 5.73 2.25
C GLU A 39 5.17 5.68 3.13
N MET A 40 3.99 5.48 2.55
CA MET A 40 2.76 5.31 3.33
C MET A 40 2.82 4.05 4.20
N ASN A 41 3.37 2.96 3.67
CA ASN A 41 3.52 1.72 4.44
C ASN A 41 4.56 1.88 5.56
N VAL A 42 5.64 2.61 5.32
CA VAL A 42 6.63 2.91 6.37
C VAL A 42 6.00 3.72 7.49
N ALA A 43 5.10 4.63 7.18
CA ALA A 43 4.42 5.45 8.17
C ALA A 43 3.50 4.65 9.10
N HIS A 44 2.98 3.51 8.66
CA HIS A 44 2.06 2.66 9.42
C HIS A 44 0.93 3.46 10.09
N PRO A 45 0.07 4.15 9.29
CA PRO A 45 -0.93 5.05 9.86
C PRO A 45 -2.07 4.34 10.59
N PHE A 46 -2.23 3.02 10.40
CA PHE A 46 -3.28 2.23 11.02
C PHE A 46 -2.67 1.13 11.87
N MET A 47 -3.25 0.86 13.02
CA MET A 47 -2.74 -0.18 13.93
C MET A 47 -3.02 -1.58 13.40
N GLU A 48 -4.21 -1.78 12.84
CA GLU A 48 -4.64 -3.06 12.29
C GLU A 48 -5.27 -2.80 10.92
N GLY A 49 -5.10 -3.73 10.01
CA GLY A 49 -5.57 -3.55 8.64
C GLY A 49 -4.73 -2.55 7.84
N ASN A 50 -3.54 -2.24 8.32
CA ASN A 50 -2.66 -1.26 7.69
C ASN A 50 -2.37 -1.62 6.23
N GLY A 51 -2.02 -2.88 5.96
CA GLY A 51 -1.74 -3.35 4.61
C GLY A 51 -2.97 -3.25 3.70
N ARG A 52 -4.14 -3.65 4.20
CA ARG A 52 -5.38 -3.58 3.43
C ARG A 52 -5.74 -2.14 3.08
N SER A 53 -5.67 -1.26 4.07
CA SER A 53 -5.99 0.16 3.88
C SER A 53 -5.05 0.83 2.90
N THR A 54 -3.75 0.55 2.98
CA THR A 54 -2.77 1.15 2.09
C THR A 54 -2.87 0.60 0.67
N ARG A 55 -3.25 -0.67 0.49
CA ARG A 55 -3.49 -1.22 -0.84
C ARG A 55 -4.72 -0.59 -1.50
N ILE A 56 -5.79 -0.35 -0.74
CA ILE A 56 -6.96 0.38 -1.24
C ILE A 56 -6.56 1.81 -1.64
N TRP A 57 -5.80 2.47 -0.79
CA TRP A 57 -5.32 3.82 -1.04
C TRP A 57 -4.46 3.89 -2.32
N LEU A 58 -3.57 2.91 -2.52
CA LEU A 58 -2.78 2.79 -3.74
C LEU A 58 -3.67 2.71 -4.98
N ASP A 59 -4.68 1.82 -4.95
CA ASP A 59 -5.58 1.66 -6.08
C ASP A 59 -6.41 2.91 -6.35
N MET A 60 -6.76 3.67 -5.32
CA MET A 60 -7.45 4.96 -5.50
C MET A 60 -6.58 5.95 -6.28
N ILE A 61 -5.29 6.03 -5.94
CA ILE A 61 -4.37 6.91 -6.65
C ILE A 61 -4.14 6.44 -8.09
N LEU A 62 -3.91 5.14 -8.28
CA LEU A 62 -3.73 4.56 -9.60
C LEU A 62 -4.95 4.82 -10.50
N LYS A 63 -6.14 4.64 -9.96
CA LYS A 63 -7.39 4.90 -10.68
C LYS A 63 -7.49 6.37 -11.09
N LYS A 64 -7.21 7.27 -10.16
CA LYS A 64 -7.29 8.71 -10.39
C LYS A 64 -6.28 9.19 -11.42
N ARG A 65 -5.05 8.70 -11.35
CA ARG A 65 -3.94 9.22 -12.16
C ARG A 65 -3.73 8.46 -13.47
N LEU A 66 -3.91 7.14 -13.45
CA LEU A 66 -3.59 6.26 -14.58
C LEU A 66 -4.81 5.54 -15.15
N GLY A 67 -5.98 5.64 -14.52
CA GLY A 67 -7.17 4.90 -14.94
C GLY A 67 -7.04 3.40 -14.79
N LYS A 68 -6.23 2.94 -13.85
CA LYS A 68 -5.95 1.52 -13.61
C LYS A 68 -6.02 1.19 -12.13
N VAL A 69 -6.18 -0.09 -11.84
CA VAL A 69 -6.07 -0.63 -10.47
C VAL A 69 -5.21 -1.88 -10.53
N THR A 70 -4.77 -2.33 -9.36
CA THR A 70 -3.96 -3.54 -9.26
C THR A 70 -4.86 -4.76 -9.21
N ASP A 71 -4.56 -5.77 -10.02
CA ASP A 71 -5.23 -7.07 -9.94
C ASP A 71 -4.49 -7.93 -8.91
N TRP A 72 -4.78 -7.70 -7.63
CA TRP A 72 -4.10 -8.32 -6.51
C TRP A 72 -4.17 -9.84 -6.54
N ALA A 73 -5.25 -10.40 -7.10
CA ALA A 73 -5.43 -11.85 -7.18
C ALA A 73 -4.33 -12.55 -7.99
N LYS A 74 -3.66 -11.82 -8.88
CA LYS A 74 -2.57 -12.34 -9.71
C LYS A 74 -1.19 -12.20 -9.07
N ILE A 75 -1.10 -11.58 -7.90
CA ILE A 75 0.16 -11.31 -7.23
C ILE A 75 0.36 -12.30 -6.09
N ASP A 76 1.41 -13.11 -6.20
CA ASP A 76 1.76 -14.12 -5.21
C ASP A 76 2.08 -13.50 -3.85
N LYS A 77 1.58 -14.14 -2.77
CA LYS A 77 1.76 -13.67 -1.41
C LYS A 77 3.24 -13.55 -1.02
N VAL A 78 4.01 -14.60 -1.25
CA VAL A 78 5.43 -14.61 -0.84
C VAL A 78 6.21 -13.55 -1.60
N GLN A 79 6.00 -13.46 -2.91
CA GLN A 79 6.67 -12.45 -3.73
C GLN A 79 6.30 -11.03 -3.29
N TYR A 80 5.02 -10.79 -3.02
CA TYR A 80 4.56 -9.47 -2.59
C TYR A 80 5.18 -9.07 -1.24
N LEU A 81 5.15 -9.97 -0.26
CA LEU A 81 5.70 -9.67 1.07
C LEU A 81 7.20 -9.42 1.01
N GLN A 82 7.95 -10.20 0.21
CA GLN A 82 9.37 -9.98 0.01
C GLN A 82 9.65 -8.65 -0.68
N ALA A 83 8.87 -8.32 -1.70
CA ALA A 83 9.02 -7.05 -2.41
C ALA A 83 8.74 -5.87 -1.49
N MET A 84 7.73 -5.96 -0.63
CA MET A 84 7.42 -4.93 0.36
C MET A 84 8.53 -4.76 1.38
N GLU A 85 9.09 -5.87 1.87
CA GLU A 85 10.20 -5.83 2.81
C GLU A 85 11.41 -5.11 2.23
N ARG A 86 11.73 -5.36 0.97
CA ARG A 86 12.86 -4.73 0.29
C ARG A 86 12.59 -3.32 -0.19
N SER A 87 11.32 -2.95 -0.32
CA SER A 87 10.93 -1.68 -0.92
C SER A 87 11.43 -0.44 -0.16
N THR A 88 11.70 -0.57 1.13
CA THR A 88 12.24 0.52 1.94
C THR A 88 13.66 0.91 1.52
N VAL A 89 14.40 -0.02 0.94
CA VAL A 89 15.74 0.21 0.41
C VAL A 89 15.70 0.42 -1.10
N ASN A 90 14.95 -0.43 -1.81
CA ASN A 90 14.83 -0.39 -3.25
C ASN A 90 13.47 -0.96 -3.66
N ASP A 91 12.67 -0.17 -4.38
CA ASP A 91 11.31 -0.54 -4.76
C ASP A 91 11.18 -1.16 -6.15
N LEU A 92 12.29 -1.48 -6.83
CA LEU A 92 12.26 -2.04 -8.18
C LEU A 92 11.51 -3.36 -8.24
N GLU A 93 11.74 -4.25 -7.27
CA GLU A 93 11.06 -5.53 -7.21
C GLU A 93 9.53 -5.34 -7.10
N LEU A 94 9.12 -4.41 -6.27
CA LEU A 94 7.70 -4.07 -6.10
C LEU A 94 7.11 -3.49 -7.40
N ARG A 95 7.83 -2.61 -8.08
CA ARG A 95 7.41 -2.06 -9.37
C ARG A 95 7.21 -3.18 -10.41
N PHE A 96 8.17 -4.09 -10.52
CA PHE A 96 8.11 -5.19 -11.48
C PHE A 96 7.00 -6.18 -11.16
N LEU A 97 6.59 -6.25 -9.90
CA LEU A 97 5.52 -7.14 -9.48
C LEU A 97 4.13 -6.52 -9.75
N ILE A 98 3.97 -5.24 -9.48
CA ILE A 98 2.68 -4.56 -9.61
C ILE A 98 2.38 -4.15 -11.05
N GLN A 99 3.34 -3.57 -11.76
CA GLN A 99 3.11 -2.99 -13.09
C GLN A 99 2.50 -3.98 -14.09
N PRO A 100 2.99 -5.22 -14.22
CA PRO A 100 2.39 -6.18 -15.16
C PRO A 100 0.98 -6.61 -14.76
N ASN A 101 0.60 -6.37 -13.53
CA ASN A 101 -0.69 -6.78 -12.96
C ASN A 101 -1.66 -5.61 -12.79
N LEU A 102 -1.38 -4.48 -13.42
CA LEU A 102 -2.34 -3.39 -13.51
C LEU A 102 -3.41 -3.74 -14.53
N THR A 103 -4.65 -3.37 -14.25
CA THR A 103 -5.78 -3.61 -15.12
C THR A 103 -6.63 -2.35 -15.27
N ASP A 104 -7.24 -2.16 -16.42
CA ASP A 104 -8.18 -1.07 -16.67
C ASP A 104 -9.62 -1.41 -16.22
N LYS A 105 -9.83 -2.60 -15.69
CA LYS A 105 -11.14 -3.07 -15.17
C LYS A 105 -11.39 -2.50 -13.78
N VAL A 106 -11.46 -1.18 -13.68
CA VAL A 106 -11.51 -0.47 -12.40
C VAL A 106 -12.83 -0.61 -11.64
N ASN A 107 -13.90 -1.02 -12.32
CA ASN A 107 -15.22 -1.23 -11.71
C ASN A 107 -15.69 -2.68 -11.80
N ASP A 108 -14.81 -3.61 -12.13
CA ASP A 108 -15.16 -5.03 -12.24
C ASP A 108 -15.26 -5.65 -10.85
N ARG A 109 -16.46 -6.14 -10.52
CA ARG A 109 -16.71 -6.73 -9.18
C ARG A 109 -15.85 -7.94 -8.90
N GLU A 110 -15.61 -8.78 -9.90
CA GLU A 110 -14.81 -9.98 -9.73
C GLU A 110 -13.37 -9.62 -9.38
N VAL A 111 -12.79 -8.66 -10.09
CA VAL A 111 -11.44 -8.16 -9.80
C VAL A 111 -11.38 -7.59 -8.38
N ILE A 112 -12.38 -6.80 -7.99
CA ILE A 112 -12.44 -6.18 -6.67
C ILE A 112 -12.55 -7.23 -5.57
N PHE A 113 -13.49 -8.19 -5.69
CA PHE A 113 -13.70 -9.19 -4.65
C PHE A 113 -12.52 -10.15 -4.51
N LYS A 114 -11.94 -10.60 -5.62
CA LYS A 114 -10.76 -11.45 -5.58
C LYS A 114 -9.55 -10.70 -5.02
N GLY A 115 -9.46 -9.40 -5.30
CA GLY A 115 -8.43 -8.55 -4.74
C GLY A 115 -8.56 -8.40 -3.23
N ILE A 116 -9.78 -8.24 -2.72
CA ILE A 116 -10.05 -8.16 -1.28
C ILE A 116 -9.66 -9.48 -0.60
N GLU A 117 -10.06 -10.63 -1.16
CA GLU A 117 -9.67 -11.94 -0.65
C GLU A 117 -8.14 -12.08 -0.57
N GLN A 118 -7.46 -11.73 -1.63
CA GLN A 118 -6.00 -11.81 -1.70
C GLN A 118 -5.35 -10.87 -0.68
N SER A 119 -5.93 -9.69 -0.48
CA SER A 119 -5.45 -8.72 0.48
C SER A 119 -5.51 -9.26 1.91
N TYR A 120 -6.61 -9.93 2.27
CA TYR A 120 -6.70 -10.62 3.56
C TYR A 120 -5.68 -11.75 3.66
N TYR A 121 -5.50 -12.50 2.58
CA TYR A 121 -4.54 -13.60 2.53
C TYR A 121 -3.10 -13.12 2.78
N TYR A 122 -2.73 -11.96 2.25
CA TYR A 122 -1.41 -11.36 2.52
C TYR A 122 -1.18 -11.13 4.01
N GLU A 123 -2.24 -10.92 4.77
CA GLU A 123 -2.17 -10.63 6.19
C GLU A 123 -2.34 -11.87 7.08
N GLY A 124 -2.28 -13.06 6.48
CA GLY A 124 -2.30 -14.32 7.23
C GLY A 124 -3.65 -14.99 7.36
N TYR A 125 -4.70 -14.40 6.80
CA TYR A 125 -6.03 -15.05 6.78
C TYR A 125 -6.08 -16.08 5.65
N GLU A 126 -6.83 -17.16 5.86
CA GLU A 126 -7.05 -18.17 4.82
C GLU A 126 -8.04 -17.66 3.77
N LYS A 127 -7.85 -18.12 2.55
CA LYS A 127 -8.78 -17.79 1.46
C LYS A 127 -10.12 -18.49 1.62
#